data_e9a40b89d62f38d3d49fa369bb098baf
#
_entry.id   e9a40b89d62f38d3d49fa369bb098baf
#
_cell.length_a   1.000
_cell.length_b   1.000
_cell.length_c   1.000
_cell.angle_alpha   90.00
_cell.angle_beta   90.00
_cell.angle_gamma   90.00
#
_symmetry.space_group_name_H-M   'P 1'
#
loop_
_entity.id
_entity.type
_entity.pdbx_description
1 polymer ?
#
loop_
_entity_poly.entity_id
_entity_poly.type
_entity_poly.pdbx_seq_one_letter_code
_entity_poly.pdbx_strand_id
1 'polypeptide(L)'
;MADDPAQREWWARHQRISASPGAVIALMRMNADIDVRHVLPAIRIPTLVLHRRDERLIDISQGRFLAERIPGARFVELPGIDHLPWLGDVHGITGAVEEFLTGTSHIPEVDSVLVTVMVTAFVSPRQRGDACRRRRLESQGALVRRELARYRGREIRTAGDAFMATFDGPARAVRCARAIRDAARSLGLEARTGVHTGEVELRGDGVAGLAVDIGARVAALADPGEVLVSGTVTDLVAGSGLQFAERGTCRLEGVPGQWRLFVAQAEDGRL
;
A
#
# COMPACT_ATOMS: atom_id res chain seq x y z
N MET A 1 -4.99 -16.60 -3.34
CA MET A 1 -5.52 -17.32 -2.14
C MET A 1 -4.41 -17.90 -1.25
N ALA A 2 -3.18 -17.81 -1.64
CA ALA A 2 -2.15 -18.61 -1.00
C ALA A 2 -1.59 -18.10 0.32
N ASP A 3 -1.51 -16.81 0.56
CA ASP A 3 -0.62 -16.29 1.62
C ASP A 3 -1.30 -15.55 2.78
N ASP A 4 -2.61 -15.33 2.73
CA ASP A 4 -3.37 -14.75 3.84
C ASP A 4 -4.04 -15.84 4.71
N PRO A 5 -3.58 -16.05 5.96
CA PRO A 5 -4.15 -17.04 6.88
C PRO A 5 -5.63 -16.78 7.21
N ALA A 6 -6.02 -15.49 7.34
CA ALA A 6 -7.40 -15.12 7.67
C ALA A 6 -8.36 -15.46 6.52
N GLN A 7 -7.91 -15.26 5.28
CA GLN A 7 -8.68 -15.59 4.09
C GLN A 7 -8.83 -17.11 3.91
N ARG A 8 -7.79 -17.89 4.23
CA ARG A 8 -7.85 -19.37 4.22
C ARG A 8 -8.83 -19.87 5.26
N GLU A 9 -8.83 -19.33 6.46
CA GLU A 9 -9.75 -19.71 7.54
C GLU A 9 -11.19 -19.36 7.17
N TRP A 10 -11.44 -18.15 6.64
CA TRP A 10 -12.75 -17.75 6.14
C TRP A 10 -13.27 -18.69 5.07
N TRP A 11 -12.44 -19.03 4.09
CA TRP A 11 -12.79 -19.95 3.00
C TRP A 11 -13.11 -21.35 3.50
N ALA A 12 -12.28 -21.91 4.38
CA ALA A 12 -12.50 -23.21 4.99
C ALA A 12 -13.81 -23.25 5.80
N ARG A 13 -14.13 -22.17 6.51
CA ARG A 13 -15.40 -22.03 7.23
C ARG A 13 -16.57 -21.95 6.26
N HIS A 14 -16.46 -21.14 5.21
CA HIS A 14 -17.49 -20.98 4.18
C HIS A 14 -17.81 -22.30 3.52
N GLN A 15 -16.81 -23.09 3.12
CA GLN A 15 -17.02 -24.42 2.53
C GLN A 15 -17.75 -25.37 3.49
N ARG A 16 -17.40 -25.39 4.78
CA ARG A 16 -18.04 -26.27 5.77
C ARG A 16 -19.53 -25.96 6.01
N ILE A 17 -19.91 -24.69 5.91
CA ILE A 17 -21.32 -24.31 6.11
C ILE A 17 -22.15 -24.34 4.82
N SER A 18 -21.51 -24.32 3.64
CA SER A 18 -22.19 -24.26 2.35
C SER A 18 -22.69 -25.61 1.85
N ALA A 19 -21.99 -26.70 2.17
CA ALA A 19 -22.39 -28.02 1.71
C ALA A 19 -21.85 -29.15 2.59
N SER A 20 -22.57 -30.27 2.67
CA SER A 20 -22.07 -31.49 3.29
C SER A 20 -20.97 -32.12 2.42
N PRO A 21 -20.03 -32.92 3.01
CA PRO A 21 -19.01 -33.62 2.23
C PRO A 21 -19.60 -34.50 1.12
N GLY A 22 -20.72 -35.16 1.38
CA GLY A 22 -21.40 -36.00 0.35
C GLY A 22 -21.94 -35.14 -0.79
N ALA A 23 -22.52 -33.96 -0.52
CA ALA A 23 -22.99 -33.05 -1.55
C ALA A 23 -21.84 -32.50 -2.41
N VAL A 24 -20.69 -32.19 -1.79
CA VAL A 24 -19.49 -31.74 -2.53
C VAL A 24 -18.99 -32.83 -3.47
N ILE A 25 -18.90 -34.10 -3.00
CA ILE A 25 -18.48 -35.23 -3.83
C ILE A 25 -19.46 -35.46 -5.00
N ALA A 26 -20.77 -35.40 -4.74
CA ALA A 26 -21.78 -35.55 -5.79
C ALA A 26 -21.68 -34.42 -6.84
N LEU A 27 -21.47 -33.18 -6.42
CA LEU A 27 -21.28 -32.00 -7.31
C LEU A 27 -20.01 -32.16 -8.15
N MET A 28 -18.89 -32.59 -7.54
CA MET A 28 -17.63 -32.83 -8.25
C MET A 28 -17.77 -33.93 -9.32
N ARG A 29 -18.49 -35.01 -9.01
CA ARG A 29 -18.74 -36.09 -9.98
C ARG A 29 -19.60 -35.56 -11.13
N MET A 30 -20.69 -34.88 -10.84
CA MET A 30 -21.53 -34.27 -11.86
C MET A 30 -20.74 -33.30 -12.76
N ASN A 31 -19.88 -32.44 -12.19
CA ASN A 31 -19.06 -31.52 -12.96
C ASN A 31 -18.03 -32.23 -13.84
N ALA A 32 -17.49 -33.39 -13.40
CA ALA A 32 -16.53 -34.18 -14.17
C ALA A 32 -17.17 -34.80 -15.42
N ASP A 33 -18.46 -35.06 -15.39
CA ASP A 33 -19.21 -35.63 -16.50
C ASP A 33 -19.68 -34.61 -17.55
N ILE A 34 -19.58 -33.29 -17.22
CA ILE A 34 -19.98 -32.21 -18.12
C ILE A 34 -18.94 -32.00 -19.22
N ASP A 35 -19.33 -32.25 -20.48
CA ASP A 35 -18.52 -31.91 -21.65
C ASP A 35 -19.30 -31.00 -22.59
N VAL A 36 -18.95 -29.73 -22.59
CA VAL A 36 -19.55 -28.71 -23.43
C VAL A 36 -18.67 -28.25 -24.60
N ARG A 37 -17.54 -28.91 -24.85
CA ARG A 37 -16.57 -28.52 -25.89
C ARG A 37 -17.19 -28.47 -27.27
N HIS A 38 -18.18 -29.30 -27.57
CA HIS A 38 -18.90 -29.32 -28.84
C HIS A 38 -19.76 -28.05 -29.08
N VAL A 39 -20.09 -27.29 -28.03
CA VAL A 39 -20.88 -26.07 -28.15
C VAL A 39 -20.02 -24.85 -28.52
N LEU A 40 -18.72 -24.88 -28.19
CA LEU A 40 -17.82 -23.73 -28.36
C LEU A 40 -17.82 -23.17 -29.78
N PRO A 41 -17.78 -23.97 -30.86
CA PRO A 41 -17.83 -23.48 -32.23
C PRO A 41 -19.16 -22.84 -32.63
N ALA A 42 -20.22 -23.05 -31.85
CA ALA A 42 -21.54 -22.49 -32.10
C ALA A 42 -21.76 -21.10 -31.45
N ILE A 43 -20.87 -20.67 -30.57
CA ILE A 43 -20.94 -19.36 -29.91
C ILE A 43 -20.69 -18.27 -30.96
N ARG A 44 -21.64 -17.32 -31.11
CA ARG A 44 -21.60 -16.21 -32.11
C ARG A 44 -21.58 -14.84 -31.47
N ILE A 45 -21.64 -14.74 -30.17
CA ILE A 45 -21.57 -13.48 -29.42
C ILE A 45 -20.11 -13.08 -29.22
N PRO A 46 -19.80 -11.78 -29.14
CA PRO A 46 -18.48 -11.33 -28.75
C PRO A 46 -18.09 -11.96 -27.41
N THR A 47 -16.93 -12.59 -27.38
CA THR A 47 -16.48 -13.35 -26.21
C THR A 47 -15.10 -12.89 -25.78
N LEU A 48 -14.94 -12.56 -24.50
CA LEU A 48 -13.66 -12.28 -23.85
C LEU A 48 -13.32 -13.44 -22.91
N VAL A 49 -12.15 -14.02 -23.08
CA VAL A 49 -11.59 -15.05 -22.21
C VAL A 49 -10.42 -14.44 -21.44
N LEU A 50 -10.55 -14.34 -20.12
CA LEU A 50 -9.51 -13.85 -19.22
C LEU A 50 -8.93 -15.02 -18.45
N HIS A 51 -7.59 -15.10 -18.34
CA HIS A 51 -6.92 -16.11 -17.54
C HIS A 51 -5.65 -15.54 -16.92
N ARG A 52 -5.40 -15.86 -15.65
CA ARG A 52 -4.14 -15.49 -15.00
C ARG A 52 -3.06 -16.50 -15.35
N ARG A 53 -1.87 -16.01 -15.69
CA ARG A 53 -0.76 -16.81 -16.21
C ARG A 53 -0.35 -17.96 -15.29
N ASP A 54 -0.22 -17.66 -14.01
CA ASP A 54 0.34 -18.55 -13.00
C ASP A 54 -0.74 -19.16 -12.09
N GLU A 55 -2.00 -19.19 -12.56
CA GLU A 55 -3.11 -19.78 -11.83
C GLU A 55 -2.85 -21.25 -11.51
N ARG A 56 -3.12 -21.64 -10.25
CA ARG A 56 -2.76 -22.94 -9.72
C ARG A 56 -3.88 -23.98 -9.75
N LEU A 57 -5.13 -23.56 -9.97
CA LEU A 57 -6.28 -24.47 -9.98
C LEU A 57 -6.61 -24.96 -11.38
N ILE A 58 -6.60 -24.05 -12.35
CA ILE A 58 -6.88 -24.34 -13.75
C ILE A 58 -5.72 -23.81 -14.59
N ASP A 59 -5.10 -24.71 -15.35
CA ASP A 59 -3.97 -24.34 -16.19
C ASP A 59 -4.40 -23.39 -17.33
N ILE A 60 -3.55 -22.42 -17.65
CA ILE A 60 -3.80 -21.39 -18.68
C ILE A 60 -4.13 -21.99 -20.05
N SER A 61 -3.66 -23.20 -20.35
CA SER A 61 -3.99 -23.92 -21.58
C SER A 61 -5.49 -24.10 -21.77
N GLN A 62 -6.26 -24.21 -20.68
CA GLN A 62 -7.73 -24.32 -20.76
C GLN A 62 -8.38 -23.03 -21.25
N GLY A 63 -7.90 -21.87 -20.79
CA GLY A 63 -8.35 -20.56 -21.29
C GLY A 63 -8.02 -20.36 -22.77
N ARG A 64 -6.80 -20.74 -23.18
CA ARG A 64 -6.38 -20.71 -24.59
C ARG A 64 -7.22 -21.64 -25.45
N PHE A 65 -7.49 -22.86 -24.95
CA PHE A 65 -8.35 -23.81 -25.62
C PHE A 65 -9.77 -23.26 -25.90
N LEU A 66 -10.36 -22.54 -24.92
CA LEU A 66 -11.66 -21.90 -25.12
C LEU A 66 -11.60 -20.82 -26.21
N ALA A 67 -10.60 -19.95 -26.13
CA ALA A 67 -10.43 -18.85 -27.07
C ALA A 67 -10.17 -19.32 -28.50
N GLU A 68 -9.44 -20.41 -28.68
CA GLU A 68 -9.18 -20.99 -30.00
C GLU A 68 -10.42 -21.62 -30.66
N ARG A 69 -11.38 -22.10 -29.85
CA ARG A 69 -12.56 -22.80 -30.35
C ARG A 69 -13.81 -21.93 -30.47
N ILE A 70 -13.86 -20.82 -29.77
CA ILE A 70 -14.96 -19.85 -29.89
C ILE A 70 -14.61 -18.86 -31.01
N PRO A 71 -15.37 -18.83 -32.11
CA PRO A 71 -15.09 -17.93 -33.24
C PRO A 71 -15.08 -16.46 -32.81
N GLY A 72 -13.95 -15.78 -33.05
CA GLY A 72 -13.80 -14.36 -32.73
C GLY A 72 -13.58 -14.05 -31.25
N ALA A 73 -13.33 -15.03 -30.41
CA ALA A 73 -13.00 -14.79 -29.01
C ALA A 73 -11.66 -14.08 -28.86
N ARG A 74 -11.62 -13.08 -27.99
CA ARG A 74 -10.40 -12.40 -27.58
C ARG A 74 -9.85 -13.07 -26.31
N PHE A 75 -8.57 -13.43 -26.31
CA PHE A 75 -7.88 -13.97 -25.15
C PHE A 75 -6.99 -12.89 -24.52
N VAL A 76 -7.12 -12.69 -23.22
CA VAL A 76 -6.24 -11.80 -22.45
C VAL A 76 -5.62 -12.57 -21.30
N GLU A 77 -4.29 -12.61 -21.32
CA GLU A 77 -3.47 -13.19 -20.28
C GLU A 77 -3.13 -12.13 -19.23
N LEU A 78 -3.51 -12.36 -17.98
CA LEU A 78 -3.28 -11.45 -16.85
C LEU A 78 -2.17 -12.02 -15.95
N PRO A 79 -1.38 -11.16 -15.29
CA PRO A 79 -0.46 -11.63 -14.25
C PRO A 79 -1.23 -12.12 -13.01
N GLY A 80 -0.61 -13.05 -12.25
CA GLY A 80 -1.14 -13.49 -10.95
C GLY A 80 -1.43 -14.99 -10.88
N ILE A 81 -1.70 -15.44 -9.65
CA ILE A 81 -1.84 -16.85 -9.27
C ILE A 81 -3.24 -17.21 -8.79
N ASP A 82 -4.13 -16.24 -8.61
CA ASP A 82 -5.44 -16.41 -8.00
C ASP A 82 -6.48 -16.87 -9.02
N HIS A 83 -7.33 -17.83 -8.61
CA HIS A 83 -8.43 -18.32 -9.44
C HIS A 83 -9.63 -17.36 -9.42
N LEU A 84 -9.94 -16.79 -8.26
CA LEU A 84 -11.13 -15.98 -8.08
C LEU A 84 -10.91 -14.56 -8.63
N PRO A 85 -11.83 -14.02 -9.45
CA PRO A 85 -11.65 -12.72 -10.11
C PRO A 85 -11.56 -11.53 -9.15
N TRP A 86 -12.13 -11.65 -7.94
CA TRP A 86 -12.09 -10.60 -6.91
C TRP A 86 -10.88 -10.68 -5.98
N LEU A 87 -9.91 -11.57 -6.26
CA LEU A 87 -8.64 -11.68 -5.54
C LEU A 87 -7.49 -11.21 -6.41
N GLY A 88 -6.42 -10.72 -5.76
CA GLY A 88 -5.24 -10.22 -6.45
C GLY A 88 -5.51 -8.94 -7.23
N ASP A 89 -4.99 -8.83 -8.45
CA ASP A 89 -5.20 -7.69 -9.33
C ASP A 89 -6.61 -7.72 -9.96
N VAL A 90 -7.54 -7.04 -9.28
CA VAL A 90 -8.92 -6.86 -9.75
C VAL A 90 -8.98 -5.82 -10.87
N HIS A 91 -8.12 -4.79 -10.82
CA HIS A 91 -8.10 -3.69 -11.80
C HIS A 91 -7.70 -4.18 -13.18
N GLY A 92 -6.78 -5.13 -13.27
CA GLY A 92 -6.44 -5.76 -14.55
C GLY A 92 -7.63 -6.49 -15.20
N ILE A 93 -8.48 -7.13 -14.39
CA ILE A 93 -9.69 -7.79 -14.87
C ILE A 93 -10.73 -6.75 -15.32
N THR A 94 -11.05 -5.78 -14.47
CA THR A 94 -12.07 -4.75 -14.80
C THR A 94 -11.67 -3.92 -16.00
N GLY A 95 -10.39 -3.52 -16.11
CA GLY A 95 -9.87 -2.79 -17.27
C GLY A 95 -9.98 -3.59 -18.58
N ALA A 96 -9.66 -4.90 -18.56
CA ALA A 96 -9.81 -5.74 -19.74
C ALA A 96 -11.29 -5.91 -20.16
N VAL A 97 -12.20 -5.99 -19.19
CA VAL A 97 -13.66 -6.07 -19.45
C VAL A 97 -14.17 -4.74 -20.00
N GLU A 98 -13.78 -3.61 -19.43
CA GLU A 98 -14.17 -2.27 -19.91
C GLU A 98 -13.65 -2.03 -21.33
N GLU A 99 -12.39 -2.35 -21.61
CA GLU A 99 -11.83 -2.24 -22.96
C GLU A 99 -12.57 -3.10 -23.96
N PHE A 100 -12.96 -4.33 -23.56
CA PHE A 100 -13.71 -5.21 -24.44
C PHE A 100 -15.11 -4.69 -24.74
N LEU A 101 -15.79 -4.07 -23.78
CA LEU A 101 -17.14 -3.57 -23.90
C LEU A 101 -17.21 -2.20 -24.59
N THR A 102 -16.23 -1.33 -24.36
CA THR A 102 -16.26 0.07 -24.82
C THR A 102 -15.39 0.30 -26.07
N GLY A 103 -14.46 -0.62 -26.37
CA GLY A 103 -13.45 -0.45 -27.41
C GLY A 103 -12.33 0.52 -27.03
N THR A 104 -12.38 1.09 -25.83
CA THR A 104 -11.37 2.03 -25.33
C THR A 104 -10.52 1.34 -24.28
N SER A 105 -9.21 1.26 -24.52
CA SER A 105 -8.28 0.79 -23.49
C SER A 105 -8.25 1.82 -22.37
N HIS A 106 -8.87 1.50 -21.25
CA HIS A 106 -8.63 2.24 -20.03
C HIS A 106 -7.27 1.76 -19.54
N ILE A 107 -6.21 2.51 -19.82
CA ILE A 107 -5.00 2.42 -19.01
C ILE A 107 -5.50 2.78 -17.61
N PRO A 108 -5.48 1.88 -16.62
CA PRO A 108 -5.84 2.30 -15.28
C PRO A 108 -4.92 3.47 -14.95
N GLU A 109 -5.49 4.66 -14.87
CA GLU A 109 -4.79 5.76 -14.21
C GLU A 109 -4.38 5.15 -12.88
N VAL A 110 -3.08 5.02 -12.69
CA VAL A 110 -2.53 4.67 -11.39
C VAL A 110 -3.18 5.66 -10.45
N ASP A 111 -4.03 5.18 -9.55
CA ASP A 111 -4.80 6.04 -8.65
C ASP A 111 -3.79 6.75 -7.77
N SER A 112 -3.25 7.83 -8.32
CA SER A 112 -2.20 8.62 -7.70
C SER A 112 -2.82 9.83 -7.03
N VAL A 113 -2.45 10.04 -5.79
CA VAL A 113 -2.94 11.15 -4.98
C VAL A 113 -1.77 11.94 -4.43
N LEU A 114 -1.94 13.25 -4.36
CA LEU A 114 -0.97 14.12 -3.69
C LEU A 114 -1.18 14.02 -2.18
N VAL A 115 -0.19 13.52 -1.47
CA VAL A 115 -0.23 13.41 0.00
C VAL A 115 1.08 13.87 0.62
N THR A 116 1.03 14.16 1.91
CA THR A 116 2.24 14.35 2.70
C THR A 116 2.59 13.06 3.43
N VAL A 117 3.77 12.55 3.15
CA VAL A 117 4.33 11.36 3.79
C VAL A 117 5.18 11.80 4.98
N MET A 118 4.93 11.20 6.13
CA MET A 118 5.73 11.35 7.36
C MET A 118 6.31 9.99 7.74
N VAL A 119 7.62 9.91 7.91
CA VAL A 119 8.31 8.72 8.40
C VAL A 119 9.01 9.06 9.69
N THR A 120 8.72 8.32 10.75
CA THR A 120 9.30 8.49 12.08
C THR A 120 9.98 7.23 12.55
N ALA A 121 11.21 7.34 13.03
CA ALA A 121 11.96 6.27 13.65
C ALA A 121 12.45 6.70 15.04
N PHE A 122 12.42 5.78 16.00
CA PHE A 122 12.96 6.04 17.34
C PHE A 122 14.41 5.59 17.44
N VAL A 123 15.26 6.47 17.93
CA VAL A 123 16.66 6.13 18.23
C VAL A 123 16.68 5.42 19.56
N SER A 124 17.08 4.17 19.54
CA SER A 124 17.16 3.35 20.76
C SER A 124 18.57 2.84 20.95
N PRO A 125 19.16 2.97 22.18
CA PRO A 125 20.38 2.24 22.50
C PRO A 125 20.13 0.74 22.35
N ARG A 126 21.11 0.02 21.81
CA ARG A 126 21.07 -1.46 21.69
C ARG A 126 20.95 -2.08 23.07
N GLN A 127 19.75 -2.41 23.51
CA GLN A 127 19.49 -3.19 24.72
C GLN A 127 19.18 -4.64 24.39
N ARG A 128 19.71 -5.56 25.18
CA ARG A 128 19.51 -7.00 25.09
C ARG A 128 18.20 -7.41 25.72
N GLY A 129 17.32 -8.12 24.98
CA GLY A 129 16.14 -8.80 25.48
C GLY A 129 14.86 -8.53 24.66
N ASP A 130 14.27 -9.59 24.09
CA ASP A 130 13.11 -9.51 23.19
C ASP A 130 11.84 -8.97 23.86
N ALA A 131 11.60 -9.29 25.13
CA ALA A 131 10.42 -8.82 25.87
C ALA A 131 10.46 -7.30 26.13
N CYS A 132 11.64 -6.75 26.43
CA CYS A 132 11.82 -5.31 26.61
C CYS A 132 11.65 -4.56 25.31
N ARG A 133 12.14 -5.11 24.19
CA ARG A 133 11.98 -4.58 22.86
C ARG A 133 10.49 -4.52 22.47
N ARG A 134 9.72 -5.57 22.71
CA ARG A 134 8.29 -5.62 22.39
C ARG A 134 7.49 -4.55 23.13
N ARG A 135 7.63 -4.46 24.46
CA ARG A 135 6.96 -3.43 25.28
C ARG A 135 7.29 -2.00 24.82
N ARG A 136 8.54 -1.77 24.40
CA ARG A 136 8.97 -0.47 23.90
C ARG A 136 8.30 -0.15 22.56
N LEU A 137 8.27 -1.08 21.62
CA LEU A 137 7.60 -0.89 20.34
C LEU A 137 6.10 -0.63 20.51
N GLU A 138 5.45 -1.32 21.45
CA GLU A 138 4.05 -1.08 21.82
C GLU A 138 3.84 0.33 22.38
N SER A 139 4.70 0.80 23.28
CA SER A 139 4.63 2.15 23.86
C SER A 139 4.91 3.24 22.82
N GLN A 140 5.88 3.04 21.94
CA GLN A 140 6.20 3.94 20.83
C GLN A 140 5.04 3.99 19.83
N GLY A 141 4.46 2.84 19.49
CA GLY A 141 3.28 2.75 18.63
C GLY A 141 2.06 3.45 19.22
N ALA A 142 1.80 3.29 20.51
CA ALA A 142 0.71 3.96 21.20
C ALA A 142 0.88 5.49 21.19
N LEU A 143 2.11 5.99 21.43
CA LEU A 143 2.43 7.41 21.34
C LEU A 143 2.18 7.95 19.93
N VAL A 144 2.71 7.28 18.90
CA VAL A 144 2.55 7.72 17.51
C VAL A 144 1.09 7.74 17.12
N ARG A 145 0.32 6.67 17.38
CA ARG A 145 -1.10 6.58 17.03
C ARG A 145 -1.95 7.64 17.71
N ARG A 146 -1.64 8.00 18.95
CA ARG A 146 -2.32 9.08 19.67
C ARG A 146 -2.13 10.42 18.95
N GLU A 147 -0.92 10.75 18.56
CA GLU A 147 -0.65 11.99 17.85
C GLU A 147 -1.20 11.97 16.42
N LEU A 148 -1.11 10.83 15.71
CA LEU A 148 -1.75 10.67 14.39
C LEU A 148 -3.27 10.94 14.47
N ALA A 149 -3.96 10.36 15.45
CA ALA A 149 -5.39 10.61 15.64
C ALA A 149 -5.70 12.10 15.89
N ARG A 150 -4.88 12.79 16.69
CA ARG A 150 -5.02 14.22 16.99
C ARG A 150 -4.85 15.09 15.73
N TYR A 151 -3.91 14.75 14.86
CA TYR A 151 -3.59 15.53 13.65
C TYR A 151 -4.21 14.97 12.38
N ARG A 152 -5.12 13.98 12.48
CA ARG A 152 -5.79 13.30 11.36
C ARG A 152 -4.82 12.67 10.36
N GLY A 153 -3.71 12.10 10.86
CA GLY A 153 -2.80 11.29 10.07
C GLY A 153 -3.31 9.87 9.92
N ARG A 154 -3.13 9.29 8.75
CA ARG A 154 -3.45 7.88 8.48
C ARG A 154 -2.17 7.06 8.60
N GLU A 155 -2.12 6.14 9.56
CA GLU A 155 -1.02 5.19 9.68
C GLU A 155 -1.00 4.25 8.47
N ILE A 156 0.17 4.10 7.86
CA ILE A 156 0.42 3.14 6.78
C ILE A 156 1.24 2.00 7.35
N ARG A 157 0.89 0.75 7.02
CA ARG A 157 1.63 -0.42 7.48
C ARG A 157 3.07 -0.37 6.96
N THR A 158 4.04 -0.42 7.87
CA THR A 158 5.46 -0.45 7.56
C THR A 158 6.10 -1.76 8.04
N ALA A 159 7.20 -2.13 7.41
CA ALA A 159 8.08 -3.18 7.90
C ALA A 159 9.14 -2.57 8.83
N GLY A 160 9.39 -3.17 9.99
CA GLY A 160 10.46 -2.75 10.92
C GLY A 160 10.02 -1.79 12.02
N ASP A 161 10.98 -1.02 12.54
CA ASP A 161 10.83 -0.13 13.70
C ASP A 161 10.45 1.31 13.33
N ALA A 162 10.17 1.59 12.04
CA ALA A 162 9.74 2.89 11.55
C ALA A 162 8.21 2.96 11.43
N PHE A 163 7.66 4.11 11.77
CA PHE A 163 6.25 4.43 11.59
C PHE A 163 6.09 5.33 10.37
N MET A 164 5.19 4.96 9.47
CA MET A 164 4.85 5.79 8.33
C MET A 164 3.40 6.22 8.42
N ALA A 165 3.14 7.46 8.07
CA ALA A 165 1.79 7.99 7.99
C ALA A 165 1.65 8.95 6.81
N THR A 166 0.43 9.06 6.30
CA THR A 166 0.06 10.06 5.30
C THR A 166 -0.90 11.08 5.87
N PHE A 167 -0.84 12.29 5.31
CA PHE A 167 -1.70 13.41 5.67
C PHE A 167 -2.20 14.10 4.40
N ASP A 168 -3.38 14.68 4.51
CA ASP A 168 -4.00 15.51 3.47
C ASP A 168 -3.37 16.92 3.34
N GLY A 169 -2.40 17.25 4.21
CA GLY A 169 -1.70 18.53 4.15
C GLY A 169 -0.43 18.58 5.00
N PRO A 170 0.62 19.25 4.45
CA PRO A 170 1.95 19.25 5.05
C PRO A 170 2.02 19.96 6.42
N ALA A 171 1.25 21.00 6.64
CA ALA A 171 1.25 21.70 7.93
C ALA A 171 0.80 20.79 9.09
N ARG A 172 -0.18 19.89 8.85
CA ARG A 172 -0.60 18.89 9.85
C ARG A 172 0.48 17.87 10.12
N ALA A 173 1.12 17.38 9.07
CA ALA A 173 2.21 16.42 9.17
C ALA A 173 3.37 16.98 10.01
N VAL A 174 3.81 18.20 9.74
CA VAL A 174 4.87 18.87 10.48
C VAL A 174 4.50 19.08 11.96
N ARG A 175 3.27 19.55 12.24
CA ARG A 175 2.80 19.70 13.64
C ARG A 175 2.71 18.35 14.36
N CYS A 176 2.25 17.30 13.69
CA CYS A 176 2.23 15.94 14.23
C CYS A 176 3.64 15.44 14.53
N ALA A 177 4.57 15.59 13.59
CA ALA A 177 5.97 15.21 13.76
C ALA A 177 6.61 15.89 14.97
N ARG A 178 6.36 17.19 15.15
CA ARG A 178 6.83 17.96 16.32
C ARG A 178 6.21 17.43 17.63
N ALA A 179 4.91 17.17 17.63
CA ALA A 179 4.22 16.63 18.80
C ALA A 179 4.76 15.25 19.19
N ILE A 180 5.04 14.37 18.20
CA ILE A 180 5.68 13.06 18.44
C ILE A 180 7.08 13.25 19.02
N ARG A 181 7.89 14.15 18.46
CA ARG A 181 9.24 14.48 18.96
C ARG A 181 9.20 14.92 20.43
N ASP A 182 8.33 15.85 20.75
CA ASP A 182 8.23 16.45 22.08
C ASP A 182 7.69 15.44 23.10
N ALA A 183 6.71 14.65 22.74
CA ALA A 183 6.20 13.56 23.55
C ALA A 183 7.24 12.43 23.73
N ALA A 184 8.03 12.11 22.73
CA ALA A 184 9.14 11.16 22.85
C ALA A 184 10.19 11.65 23.85
N ARG A 185 10.59 12.92 23.72
CA ARG A 185 11.57 13.55 24.62
C ARG A 185 11.12 13.54 26.08
N SER A 186 9.83 13.77 26.37
CA SER A 186 9.29 13.70 27.72
C SER A 186 9.34 12.29 28.33
N LEU A 187 9.48 11.26 27.51
CA LEU A 187 9.64 9.85 27.89
C LEU A 187 11.12 9.39 27.87
N GLY A 188 12.07 10.31 27.68
CA GLY A 188 13.49 9.99 27.55
C GLY A 188 13.83 9.24 26.26
N LEU A 189 12.99 9.37 25.23
CA LEU A 189 13.20 8.79 23.89
C LEU A 189 13.56 9.88 22.91
N GLU A 190 14.33 9.52 21.89
CA GLU A 190 14.62 10.40 20.78
C GLU A 190 13.96 9.84 19.51
N ALA A 191 13.16 10.69 18.85
CA ALA A 191 12.56 10.38 17.57
C ALA A 191 13.21 11.24 16.49
N ARG A 192 13.49 10.64 15.32
CA ARG A 192 13.86 11.37 14.11
C ARG A 192 12.75 11.23 13.09
N THR A 193 12.38 12.31 12.45
CA THR A 193 11.25 12.32 11.52
C THR A 193 11.60 13.02 10.21
N GLY A 194 11.23 12.40 9.10
CA GLY A 194 11.26 12.99 7.76
C GLY A 194 9.87 13.26 7.24
N VAL A 195 9.67 14.41 6.59
CA VAL A 195 8.39 14.79 5.98
C VAL A 195 8.62 15.24 4.54
N HIS A 196 7.83 14.69 3.62
CA HIS A 196 7.82 15.07 2.22
C HIS A 196 6.39 15.09 1.68
N THR A 197 6.12 15.95 0.69
CA THR A 197 4.84 15.99 -0.03
C THR A 197 5.08 15.68 -1.49
N GLY A 198 4.32 14.75 -2.03
CA GLY A 198 4.39 14.34 -3.43
C GLY A 198 3.30 13.34 -3.80
N GLU A 199 3.25 12.97 -5.05
CA GLU A 199 2.33 11.95 -5.53
C GLU A 199 2.73 10.56 -5.04
N VAL A 200 1.72 9.80 -4.62
CA VAL A 200 1.84 8.39 -4.26
C VAL A 200 0.79 7.58 -4.99
N GLU A 201 1.13 6.36 -5.31
CA GLU A 201 0.20 5.35 -5.81
C GLU A 201 -0.53 4.71 -4.65
N LEU A 202 -1.86 4.63 -4.72
CA LEU A 202 -2.66 3.87 -3.75
C LEU A 202 -2.55 2.38 -4.07
N ARG A 203 -2.15 1.56 -3.09
CA ARG A 203 -2.04 0.10 -3.21
C ARG A 203 -2.74 -0.59 -2.05
N GLY A 204 -4.02 -0.89 -2.24
CA GLY A 204 -4.86 -1.43 -1.17
C GLY A 204 -4.87 -0.49 0.05
N ASP A 205 -4.44 -0.97 1.22
CA ASP A 205 -4.33 -0.14 2.44
C ASP A 205 -3.02 0.65 2.56
N GLY A 206 -2.11 0.52 1.59
CA GLY A 206 -0.79 1.15 1.56
C GLY A 206 -0.66 2.25 0.52
N VAL A 207 0.53 2.82 0.48
CA VAL A 207 0.97 3.76 -0.55
C VAL A 207 2.35 3.36 -1.06
N ALA A 208 2.64 3.66 -2.32
CA ALA A 208 3.93 3.43 -2.95
C ALA A 208 4.32 4.63 -3.82
N GLY A 209 5.56 4.67 -4.29
CA GLY A 209 6.04 5.68 -5.20
C GLY A 209 7.17 6.53 -4.65
N LEU A 210 7.70 7.39 -5.51
CA LEU A 210 8.91 8.17 -5.23
C LEU A 210 8.79 9.06 -3.98
N ALA A 211 7.59 9.60 -3.70
CA ALA A 211 7.37 10.44 -2.52
C ALA A 211 7.54 9.67 -1.21
N VAL A 212 7.21 8.38 -1.19
CA VAL A 212 7.45 7.49 -0.04
C VAL A 212 8.95 7.30 0.18
N ASP A 213 9.69 7.02 -0.89
CA ASP A 213 11.15 6.85 -0.84
C ASP A 213 11.85 8.12 -0.37
N ILE A 214 11.43 9.29 -0.88
CA ILE A 214 11.96 10.59 -0.45
C ILE A 214 11.70 10.80 1.04
N GLY A 215 10.47 10.58 1.51
CA GLY A 215 10.12 10.72 2.93
C GLY A 215 10.98 9.84 3.84
N ALA A 216 11.22 8.59 3.43
CA ALA A 216 12.07 7.64 4.15
C ALA A 216 13.55 8.08 4.17
N ARG A 217 14.08 8.56 3.03
CA ARG A 217 15.47 9.07 2.95
C ARG A 217 15.66 10.35 3.75
N VAL A 218 14.70 11.26 3.73
CA VAL A 218 14.72 12.47 4.56
C VAL A 218 14.73 12.09 6.05
N ALA A 219 13.91 11.13 6.48
CA ALA A 219 13.92 10.63 7.85
C ALA A 219 15.26 9.98 8.26
N ALA A 220 15.93 9.29 7.32
CA ALA A 220 17.23 8.68 7.57
C ALA A 220 18.35 9.71 7.79
N LEU A 221 18.22 10.90 7.20
CA LEU A 221 19.17 12.02 7.33
C LEU A 221 18.88 12.92 8.54
N ALA A 222 17.74 12.79 9.18
CA ALA A 222 17.39 13.54 10.37
C ALA A 222 18.23 13.08 11.58
N ASP A 223 18.72 14.03 12.36
CA ASP A 223 19.40 13.75 13.61
C ASP A 223 18.39 13.32 14.70
N PRO A 224 18.85 12.66 15.79
CA PRO A 224 18.01 12.35 16.93
C PRO A 224 17.33 13.62 17.50
N GLY A 225 16.02 13.59 17.68
CA GLY A 225 15.23 14.74 18.11
C GLY A 225 14.93 15.77 17.01
N GLU A 226 15.26 15.48 15.75
CA GLU A 226 15.04 16.38 14.62
C GLU A 226 13.78 16.02 13.81
N VAL A 227 13.09 17.05 13.33
CA VAL A 227 12.04 16.93 12.30
C VAL A 227 12.58 17.59 11.03
N LEU A 228 12.97 16.79 10.06
CA LEU A 228 13.56 17.22 8.80
C LEU A 228 12.49 17.19 7.70
N VAL A 229 12.42 18.23 6.88
CA VAL A 229 11.44 18.33 5.80
C VAL A 229 12.12 18.66 4.48
N SER A 230 11.52 18.24 3.37
CA SER A 230 11.97 18.65 2.03
C SER A 230 11.53 20.10 1.71
N GLY A 231 12.22 20.75 0.77
CA GLY A 231 11.86 22.09 0.30
C GLY A 231 10.40 22.19 -0.18
N THR A 232 9.87 21.16 -0.82
CA THR A 232 8.47 21.10 -1.24
C THR A 232 7.51 21.33 -0.06
N VAL A 233 7.83 20.78 1.13
CA VAL A 233 7.01 21.00 2.33
C VAL A 233 7.05 22.45 2.76
N THR A 234 8.24 23.08 2.79
CA THR A 234 8.38 24.49 3.20
C THR A 234 7.62 25.43 2.28
N ASP A 235 7.65 25.18 0.98
CA ASP A 235 6.95 25.98 -0.03
C ASP A 235 5.43 25.89 0.15
N LEU A 236 4.90 24.68 0.39
CA LEU A 236 3.47 24.42 0.56
C LEU A 236 2.89 24.92 1.88
N VAL A 237 3.72 25.12 2.91
CA VAL A 237 3.25 25.63 4.22
C VAL A 237 3.53 27.10 4.43
N ALA A 238 3.92 27.83 3.40
CA ALA A 238 4.10 29.29 3.47
C ALA A 238 2.84 29.95 4.05
N GLY A 239 3.02 30.80 5.06
CA GLY A 239 1.90 31.46 5.76
C GLY A 239 1.24 30.64 6.87
N SER A 240 1.65 29.40 7.13
CA SER A 240 1.10 28.54 8.19
C SER A 240 1.58 28.85 9.60
N GLY A 241 2.54 29.78 9.74
CA GLY A 241 3.22 30.13 11.00
C GLY A 241 4.33 29.14 11.39
N LEU A 242 4.58 28.09 10.62
CA LEU A 242 5.68 27.17 10.85
C LEU A 242 7.01 27.82 10.45
N GLN A 243 8.02 27.65 11.30
CA GLN A 243 9.37 28.18 11.06
C GLN A 243 10.32 27.03 10.73
N PHE A 244 11.26 27.29 9.80
CA PHE A 244 12.23 26.32 9.33
C PHE A 244 13.62 26.93 9.25
N ALA A 245 14.63 26.14 9.62
CA ALA A 245 16.03 26.49 9.40
C ALA A 245 16.56 25.65 8.22
N GLU A 246 17.30 26.26 7.32
CA GLU A 246 17.91 25.55 6.20
C GLU A 246 18.99 24.57 6.72
N ARG A 247 18.87 23.30 6.35
CA ARG A 247 19.85 22.25 6.65
C ARG A 247 20.90 22.12 5.56
N GLY A 248 20.54 22.53 4.34
CA GLY A 248 21.39 22.48 3.14
C GLY A 248 20.79 21.64 2.02
N THR A 249 21.60 21.41 1.00
CA THR A 249 21.24 20.65 -0.20
C THR A 249 22.04 19.35 -0.25
N CYS A 250 21.37 18.22 -0.52
CA CYS A 250 21.99 16.91 -0.62
C CYS A 250 21.42 16.07 -1.75
N ARG A 251 22.07 14.96 -2.06
CA ARG A 251 21.51 13.88 -2.89
C ARG A 251 20.92 12.81 -1.98
N LEU A 252 19.72 12.35 -2.31
CA LEU A 252 19.09 11.24 -1.63
C LEU A 252 19.41 9.95 -2.39
N GLU A 253 19.81 8.91 -1.69
CA GLU A 253 20.21 7.64 -2.30
C GLU A 253 19.02 7.02 -3.05
N GLY A 254 19.22 6.67 -4.33
CA GLY A 254 18.19 6.10 -5.19
C GLY A 254 17.11 7.09 -5.67
N VAL A 255 17.26 8.39 -5.36
CA VAL A 255 16.33 9.44 -5.79
C VAL A 255 17.04 10.41 -6.71
N PRO A 256 16.48 10.73 -7.89
CA PRO A 256 17.09 11.68 -8.82
C PRO A 256 17.15 13.11 -8.27
N GLY A 257 18.18 13.86 -8.67
CA GLY A 257 18.30 15.29 -8.40
C GLY A 257 18.97 15.66 -7.07
N GLN A 258 18.89 16.96 -6.76
CA GLN A 258 19.36 17.54 -5.50
C GLN A 258 18.16 18.05 -4.70
N TRP A 259 18.21 17.83 -3.40
CA TRP A 259 17.10 18.11 -2.50
C TRP A 259 17.53 19.08 -1.42
N ARG A 260 16.83 20.21 -1.35
CA ARG A 260 16.97 21.15 -0.24
C ARG A 260 16.19 20.62 0.98
N LEU A 261 16.85 20.58 2.12
CA LEU A 261 16.29 20.08 3.36
C LEU A 261 16.27 21.18 4.42
N PHE A 262 15.25 21.12 5.27
CA PHE A 262 15.01 22.12 6.30
C PHE A 262 14.62 21.45 7.61
N VAL A 263 15.03 22.02 8.73
CA VAL A 263 14.67 21.58 10.08
C VAL A 263 13.48 22.38 10.55
N ALA A 264 12.41 21.69 10.95
CA ALA A 264 11.26 22.36 11.56
C ALA A 264 11.62 22.82 12.99
N GLN A 265 11.58 24.15 13.20
CA GLN A 265 11.89 24.77 14.48
C GLN A 265 10.77 24.57 15.51
N ALA A 266 11.08 24.69 16.81
CA ALA A 266 10.07 24.75 17.84
C ALA A 266 9.16 25.97 17.61
N GLU A 267 7.89 25.92 18.04
CA GLU A 267 7.11 27.14 18.14
C GLU A 267 7.72 27.97 19.27
N ASP A 268 8.19 29.17 18.95
CA ASP A 268 8.47 30.15 20.00
C ASP A 268 7.16 30.32 20.76
N GLY A 269 7.16 29.94 22.03
CA GLY A 269 5.99 30.05 22.90
C GLY A 269 5.47 31.48 22.82
N ARG A 270 4.36 31.70 22.17
CA ARG A 270 3.55 32.88 22.47
C ARG A 270 2.98 32.62 23.86
N LEU A 271 3.55 33.37 24.83
CA LEU A 271 2.96 33.63 26.13
C LEU A 271 1.50 34.11 26.00
#